data_34ed5770d86f4b336cf5b68e1198e2c1
#
_entry.id   34ed5770d86f4b336cf5b68e1198e2c1
#
_cell.length_a   1.000
_cell.length_b   1.000
_cell.length_c   1.000
_cell.angle_alpha   90.00
_cell.angle_beta   90.00
_cell.angle_gamma   90.00
#
_symmetry.space_group_name_H-M   'P 1'
#
loop_
_entity.id
_entity.type
_entity.pdbx_description
1 polymer ?
#
loop_
_entity_poly.entity_id
_entity_poly.type
_entity_poly.pdbx_seq_one_letter_code
_entity_poly.pdbx_strand_id
1 'polypeptide(L)'
;MKRISFLAIFFVIASLGAIHAQQRTGFAYYDLDRLYDTIPSLFYDDTDYTPEGRLRWSGERYRAKVERAGAVIGRMAMPLAGVYGVENEEVVKDLVRASDLPYSYVHRTLNTLDGMDFALLYYADRFFTERIETGYGYLCVEGTLDGKPTAVLLTRGDRYAAELLEELRERTPGIRILCAGKLPSGTAEKLSLRDALAPAERRGRGNAYARGGWWLHDRILTDTALTVIRADVFARRDLLDPRSGTPLPTYRRQRYTGGIGRYFPIFLYINLHYS
;
A
#
# COMPACT_ATOMS: atom_id res chain seq x y z
N MET A 1 53.72 59.47 -13.86
CA MET A 1 53.22 58.38 -14.67
C MET A 1 52.62 57.31 -13.73
N LYS A 2 51.28 57.28 -13.55
CA LYS A 2 50.57 56.33 -12.68
C LYS A 2 49.95 55.27 -13.57
N ARG A 3 50.34 53.98 -13.39
CA ARG A 3 49.74 52.82 -14.07
C ARG A 3 48.44 52.44 -13.34
N ILE A 4 47.34 52.53 -14.07
CA ILE A 4 46.06 52.07 -13.60
C ILE A 4 45.93 50.59 -14.03
N SER A 5 45.94 49.68 -13.04
CA SER A 5 45.68 48.26 -13.28
C SER A 5 44.14 48.02 -13.29
N PHE A 6 43.64 47.64 -14.44
CA PHE A 6 42.23 47.18 -14.56
C PHE A 6 42.13 45.75 -14.03
N LEU A 7 41.45 45.59 -12.91
CA LEU A 7 41.07 44.30 -12.36
C LEU A 7 39.75 43.87 -13.03
N ALA A 8 39.84 42.97 -13.99
CA ALA A 8 38.63 42.35 -14.59
C ALA A 8 38.04 41.38 -13.61
N ILE A 9 36.91 41.73 -13.02
CA ILE A 9 36.09 40.80 -12.20
C ILE A 9 35.31 39.93 -13.16
N PHE A 10 35.74 38.69 -13.33
CA PHE A 10 34.99 37.64 -14.02
C PHE A 10 33.86 37.18 -13.09
N PHE A 11 32.64 37.67 -13.34
CA PHE A 11 31.43 37.12 -12.74
C PHE A 11 31.16 35.75 -13.43
N VAL A 12 31.61 34.68 -12.82
CA VAL A 12 31.14 33.33 -13.15
C VAL A 12 29.73 33.19 -12.61
N ILE A 13 28.73 33.44 -13.45
CA ILE A 13 27.36 33.05 -13.19
C ILE A 13 27.36 31.54 -13.29
N ALA A 14 27.58 30.88 -12.17
CA ALA A 14 27.23 29.49 -12.01
C ALA A 14 25.71 29.38 -12.15
N SER A 15 25.25 29.07 -13.35
CA SER A 15 23.89 28.60 -13.57
C SER A 15 23.76 27.30 -12.76
N LEU A 16 23.27 27.42 -11.54
CA LEU A 16 22.71 26.31 -10.79
C LEU A 16 21.50 25.82 -11.58
N GLY A 17 21.77 25.02 -12.60
CA GLY A 17 20.77 24.15 -13.16
C GLY A 17 20.24 23.34 -12.00
N ALA A 18 19.03 23.68 -11.53
CA ALA A 18 18.31 22.83 -10.60
C ALA A 18 18.23 21.46 -11.26
N ILE A 19 19.13 20.57 -10.85
CA ILE A 19 18.96 19.14 -11.12
C ILE A 19 17.67 18.81 -10.39
N HIS A 20 16.58 18.81 -11.13
CA HIS A 20 15.36 18.20 -10.67
C HIS A 20 15.68 16.73 -10.52
N ALA A 21 16.20 16.38 -9.35
CA ALA A 21 16.32 14.97 -8.98
C ALA A 21 14.94 14.39 -9.22
N GLN A 22 14.81 13.49 -10.18
CA GLN A 22 13.56 12.81 -10.48
C GLN A 22 13.02 12.27 -9.17
N GLN A 23 12.00 12.93 -8.62
CA GLN A 23 11.49 12.62 -7.30
C GLN A 23 10.76 11.29 -7.40
N ARG A 24 11.49 10.22 -7.06
CA ARG A 24 10.94 8.87 -7.00
C ARG A 24 9.96 8.84 -5.85
N THR A 25 8.76 8.36 -6.13
CA THR A 25 7.80 8.07 -5.09
C THR A 25 7.52 6.57 -5.05
N GLY A 26 7.09 6.09 -3.89
CA GLY A 26 6.79 4.67 -3.66
C GLY A 26 5.37 4.49 -3.19
N PHE A 27 4.77 3.39 -3.60
CA PHE A 27 3.50 2.92 -3.10
C PHE A 27 3.58 1.44 -2.77
N ALA A 28 3.13 1.05 -1.58
CA ALA A 28 3.01 -0.34 -1.16
C ALA A 28 1.55 -0.73 -0.92
N TYR A 29 1.27 -2.02 -1.03
CA TYR A 29 0.01 -2.59 -0.58
C TYR A 29 0.27 -3.87 0.21
N TYR A 30 -0.44 -4.04 1.34
CA TYR A 30 -0.31 -5.20 2.21
C TYR A 30 -1.67 -5.69 2.71
N ASP A 31 -2.06 -6.90 2.32
CA ASP A 31 -3.17 -7.64 2.93
C ASP A 31 -2.68 -8.32 4.21
N LEU A 32 -3.20 -7.88 5.36
CA LEU A 32 -2.83 -8.36 6.71
C LEU A 32 -3.54 -9.65 7.11
N ASP A 33 -4.35 -10.23 6.21
CA ASP A 33 -5.06 -11.49 6.43
C ASP A 33 -5.83 -11.50 7.77
N ARG A 34 -6.67 -10.48 7.99
CA ARG A 34 -7.50 -10.26 9.19
C ARG A 34 -6.71 -9.90 10.44
N LEU A 35 -6.63 -8.63 10.73
CA LEU A 35 -6.11 -8.09 11.97
C LEU A 35 -7.28 -7.57 12.80
N TYR A 36 -7.94 -8.49 13.51
CA TYR A 36 -8.94 -8.16 14.53
C TYR A 36 -8.25 -7.67 15.80
N ASP A 37 -8.91 -6.82 16.56
CA ASP A 37 -8.55 -6.58 17.95
C ASP A 37 -8.98 -7.78 18.83
N THR A 38 -9.22 -7.61 20.09
CA THR A 38 -9.62 -8.71 20.99
C THR A 38 -11.01 -8.49 21.62
N ILE A 39 -11.71 -7.46 21.15
CA ILE A 39 -13.01 -7.03 21.68
C ILE A 39 -14.09 -7.50 20.71
N PRO A 40 -15.09 -8.30 21.15
CA PRO A 40 -16.14 -8.79 20.27
C PRO A 40 -16.94 -7.64 19.63
N SER A 41 -17.10 -7.69 18.31
CA SER A 41 -17.93 -6.74 17.58
C SER A 41 -19.43 -6.98 17.84
N LEU A 42 -20.19 -5.88 17.80
CA LEU A 42 -21.67 -5.95 17.81
C LEU A 42 -22.27 -6.03 16.39
N PHE A 43 -21.45 -5.90 15.33
CA PHE A 43 -21.92 -5.69 13.95
C PHE A 43 -21.61 -6.87 13.02
N TYR A 44 -20.64 -7.71 13.37
CA TYR A 44 -20.22 -8.89 12.59
C TYR A 44 -19.69 -9.97 13.54
N ASP A 45 -19.60 -11.22 13.05
CA ASP A 45 -19.12 -12.34 13.84
C ASP A 45 -17.59 -12.45 13.77
N ASP A 46 -16.95 -12.01 14.83
CA ASP A 46 -15.51 -12.13 15.10
C ASP A 46 -15.19 -12.96 16.33
N THR A 47 -16.17 -13.69 16.86
CA THR A 47 -16.09 -14.46 18.11
C THR A 47 -14.93 -15.46 18.14
N ASP A 48 -14.50 -15.98 17.00
CA ASP A 48 -13.30 -16.81 16.89
C ASP A 48 -12.01 -16.05 17.29
N TYR A 49 -11.98 -14.72 17.11
CA TYR A 49 -10.84 -13.82 17.34
C TYR A 49 -10.92 -13.10 18.69
N THR A 50 -11.43 -13.77 19.70
CA THR A 50 -11.41 -13.31 21.10
C THR A 50 -10.52 -14.22 21.96
N PRO A 51 -10.14 -13.80 23.18
CA PRO A 51 -9.35 -14.65 24.10
C PRO A 51 -10.05 -15.97 24.42
N GLU A 52 -11.36 -15.98 24.51
CA GLU A 52 -12.23 -17.15 24.78
C GLU A 52 -12.65 -17.87 23.51
N GLY A 53 -12.46 -17.24 22.35
CA GLY A 53 -12.83 -17.77 21.06
C GLY A 53 -12.01 -18.98 20.64
N ARG A 54 -12.46 -19.63 19.56
CA ARG A 54 -11.84 -20.87 19.04
C ARG A 54 -10.35 -20.71 18.72
N LEU A 55 -9.94 -19.54 18.27
CA LEU A 55 -8.55 -19.24 17.93
C LEU A 55 -7.74 -18.75 19.14
N ARG A 56 -8.39 -18.50 20.28
CA ARG A 56 -7.77 -17.96 21.50
C ARG A 56 -6.92 -16.73 21.19
N TRP A 57 -7.54 -15.77 20.52
CA TRP A 57 -6.87 -14.54 20.06
C TRP A 57 -6.66 -13.58 21.23
N SER A 58 -5.55 -13.76 21.95
CA SER A 58 -5.21 -12.95 23.13
C SER A 58 -4.58 -11.61 22.76
N GLY A 59 -4.62 -10.65 23.68
CA GLY A 59 -3.94 -9.36 23.54
C GLY A 59 -2.43 -9.49 23.26
N GLU A 60 -1.77 -10.55 23.75
CA GLU A 60 -0.38 -10.84 23.41
C GLU A 60 -0.21 -11.19 21.93
N ARG A 61 -1.07 -12.07 21.39
CA ARG A 61 -1.05 -12.47 19.98
C ARG A 61 -1.39 -11.29 19.05
N TYR A 62 -2.36 -10.48 19.46
CA TYR A 62 -2.72 -9.25 18.77
C TYR A 62 -1.50 -8.31 18.67
N ARG A 63 -0.91 -7.94 19.82
CA ARG A 63 0.28 -7.07 19.84
C ARG A 63 1.43 -7.63 19.01
N ALA A 64 1.72 -8.92 19.14
CA ALA A 64 2.77 -9.57 18.36
C ALA A 64 2.54 -9.49 16.84
N LYS A 65 1.29 -9.59 16.38
CA LYS A 65 0.95 -9.43 14.96
C LYS A 65 1.06 -7.98 14.53
N VAL A 66 0.56 -7.03 15.32
CA VAL A 66 0.66 -5.59 15.07
C VAL A 66 2.13 -5.16 14.96
N GLU A 67 2.97 -5.52 15.93
CA GLU A 67 4.40 -5.20 15.94
C GLU A 67 5.12 -5.72 14.70
N ARG A 68 4.85 -6.97 14.32
CA ARG A 68 5.46 -7.56 13.11
C ARG A 68 4.98 -6.88 11.83
N ALA A 69 3.68 -6.62 11.70
CA ALA A 69 3.11 -5.96 10.53
C ALA A 69 3.61 -4.52 10.42
N GLY A 70 3.61 -3.76 11.53
CA GLY A 70 4.15 -2.42 11.61
C GLY A 70 5.64 -2.38 11.24
N ALA A 71 6.46 -3.29 11.79
CA ALA A 71 7.88 -3.38 11.42
C ALA A 71 8.11 -3.68 9.92
N VAL A 72 7.20 -4.42 9.26
CA VAL A 72 7.27 -4.64 7.81
C VAL A 72 6.97 -3.34 7.06
N ILE A 73 5.92 -2.64 7.44
CA ILE A 73 5.54 -1.34 6.86
C ILE A 73 6.67 -0.33 7.08
N GLY A 74 7.23 -0.28 8.29
CA GLY A 74 8.36 0.57 8.63
C GLY A 74 9.60 0.31 7.78
N ARG A 75 9.92 -0.95 7.50
CA ARG A 75 11.05 -1.30 6.62
C ARG A 75 10.81 -1.00 5.14
N MET A 76 9.58 -1.02 4.68
CA MET A 76 9.25 -0.57 3.32
C MET A 76 9.40 0.94 3.19
N ALA A 77 9.05 1.70 4.23
CA ALA A 77 9.17 3.16 4.34
C ALA A 77 8.65 3.89 3.09
N MET A 78 7.48 3.46 2.58
CA MET A 78 6.89 4.04 1.38
C MET A 78 6.09 5.29 1.72
N PRO A 79 6.12 6.35 0.90
CA PRO A 79 5.29 7.53 1.10
C PRO A 79 3.80 7.25 1.18
N LEU A 80 3.35 6.20 0.49
CA LEU A 80 1.99 5.69 0.51
C LEU A 80 2.01 4.18 0.78
N ALA A 81 1.18 3.73 1.71
CA ALA A 81 0.99 2.32 2.00
C ALA A 81 -0.50 2.00 2.21
N GLY A 82 -1.11 1.33 1.24
CA GLY A 82 -2.45 0.76 1.38
C GLY A 82 -2.38 -0.52 2.21
N VAL A 83 -3.26 -0.67 3.18
CA VAL A 83 -3.43 -1.90 3.95
C VAL A 83 -4.87 -2.38 3.87
N TYR A 84 -5.05 -3.69 3.87
CA TYR A 84 -6.36 -4.33 4.00
C TYR A 84 -6.34 -5.33 5.15
N GLY A 85 -7.53 -5.58 5.70
CA GLY A 85 -7.69 -6.56 6.77
C GLY A 85 -7.41 -5.98 8.14
N VAL A 86 -7.65 -4.68 8.33
CA VAL A 86 -7.76 -4.01 9.63
C VAL A 86 -9.23 -3.96 10.03
N GLU A 87 -9.51 -4.17 11.29
CA GLU A 87 -10.88 -4.23 11.79
C GLU A 87 -11.49 -2.84 12.03
N ASN A 88 -10.71 -1.96 12.62
CA ASN A 88 -11.19 -0.65 13.07
C ASN A 88 -10.06 0.38 13.13
N GLU A 89 -10.42 1.59 13.51
CA GLU A 89 -9.47 2.72 13.58
C GLU A 89 -8.40 2.53 14.66
N GLU A 90 -8.71 1.89 15.80
CA GLU A 90 -7.73 1.65 16.85
C GLU A 90 -6.65 0.68 16.38
N VAL A 91 -7.02 -0.35 15.61
CA VAL A 91 -6.08 -1.26 14.97
C VAL A 91 -5.16 -0.52 13.99
N VAL A 92 -5.68 0.46 13.24
CA VAL A 92 -4.86 1.30 12.35
C VAL A 92 -3.90 2.17 13.15
N LYS A 93 -4.33 2.79 14.24
CA LYS A 93 -3.47 3.58 15.14
C LYS A 93 -2.34 2.73 15.72
N ASP A 94 -2.66 1.51 16.16
CA ASP A 94 -1.66 0.57 16.68
C ASP A 94 -0.63 0.21 15.61
N LEU A 95 -1.09 -0.04 14.38
CA LEU A 95 -0.24 -0.37 13.24
C LEU A 95 0.69 0.80 12.86
N VAL A 96 0.18 2.03 12.87
CA VAL A 96 0.97 3.24 12.63
C VAL A 96 2.04 3.39 13.71
N ARG A 97 1.69 3.27 14.99
CA ARG A 97 2.66 3.30 16.10
C ARG A 97 3.75 2.24 15.94
N ALA A 98 3.35 1.01 15.61
CA ALA A 98 4.28 -0.11 15.43
C ALA A 98 5.19 0.04 14.19
N SER A 99 4.84 0.89 13.22
CA SER A 99 5.68 1.14 12.04
C SER A 99 6.91 2.00 12.35
N ASP A 100 6.88 2.75 13.46
CA ASP A 100 7.90 3.73 13.85
C ASP A 100 8.16 4.81 12.78
N LEU A 101 7.12 5.15 12.01
CA LEU A 101 7.16 6.15 10.94
C LEU A 101 6.07 7.22 11.17
N PRO A 102 6.30 8.45 10.73
CA PRO A 102 5.36 9.57 10.93
C PRO A 102 4.17 9.51 9.95
N TYR A 103 3.52 8.37 9.88
CA TYR A 103 2.34 8.20 9.04
C TYR A 103 1.12 8.94 9.61
N SER A 104 0.48 9.72 8.76
CA SER A 104 -0.94 9.99 8.84
C SER A 104 -1.72 8.85 8.18
N TYR A 105 -3.03 8.76 8.40
CA TYR A 105 -3.83 7.71 7.78
C TYR A 105 -5.24 8.20 7.40
N VAL A 106 -5.81 7.51 6.44
CA VAL A 106 -7.26 7.52 6.15
C VAL A 106 -7.78 6.12 6.41
N HIS A 107 -8.82 6.05 7.24
CA HIS A 107 -9.60 4.83 7.50
C HIS A 107 -11.09 5.18 7.45
N ARG A 108 -11.91 4.26 6.95
CA ARG A 108 -13.37 4.32 6.99
C ARG A 108 -13.91 2.91 7.12
N THR A 109 -14.93 2.75 7.96
CA THR A 109 -15.64 1.49 8.08
C THR A 109 -16.44 1.19 6.82
N LEU A 110 -16.19 0.03 6.22
CA LEU A 110 -16.79 -0.38 4.94
C LEU A 110 -18.07 -1.22 5.07
N ASN A 111 -18.48 -1.54 6.29
CA ASN A 111 -19.63 -2.40 6.59
C ASN A 111 -19.57 -3.75 5.85
N THR A 112 -18.37 -4.35 5.79
CA THR A 112 -18.18 -5.68 5.20
C THR A 112 -18.69 -6.77 6.14
N LEU A 113 -19.05 -7.93 5.60
CA LEU A 113 -19.58 -9.04 6.41
C LEU A 113 -18.59 -9.59 7.44
N ASP A 114 -17.30 -9.44 7.19
CA ASP A 114 -16.22 -9.88 8.06
C ASP A 114 -15.56 -8.74 8.85
N GLY A 115 -16.14 -7.53 8.78
CA GLY A 115 -15.62 -6.35 9.50
C GLY A 115 -14.23 -5.89 9.07
N MET A 116 -13.73 -6.35 7.91
CA MET A 116 -12.40 -5.97 7.45
C MET A 116 -12.43 -4.74 6.56
N ASP A 117 -11.63 -3.76 6.92
CA ASP A 117 -11.53 -2.47 6.26
C ASP A 117 -10.20 -2.29 5.52
N PHE A 118 -10.16 -1.23 4.71
CA PHE A 118 -8.93 -0.64 4.19
C PHE A 118 -8.47 0.52 5.04
N ALA A 119 -7.15 0.76 5.05
CA ALA A 119 -6.59 2.04 5.44
C ALA A 119 -5.49 2.44 4.45
N LEU A 120 -5.35 3.75 4.24
CA LEU A 120 -4.23 4.35 3.52
C LEU A 120 -3.35 5.07 4.53
N LEU A 121 -2.10 4.61 4.69
CA LEU A 121 -1.07 5.27 5.47
C LEU A 121 -0.24 6.15 4.53
N TYR A 122 0.10 7.36 4.94
CA TYR A 122 0.82 8.29 4.07
C TYR A 122 1.68 9.29 4.86
N TYR A 123 2.73 9.80 4.24
CA TYR A 123 3.48 10.92 4.77
C TYR A 123 2.75 12.23 4.46
N ALA A 124 2.36 12.97 5.49
CA ALA A 124 1.57 14.20 5.37
C ALA A 124 2.32 15.34 4.67
N ASP A 125 3.65 15.31 4.67
CA ASP A 125 4.50 16.25 3.93
C ASP A 125 4.60 15.92 2.43
N ARG A 126 4.13 14.75 2.00
CA ARG A 126 4.18 14.29 0.62
C ARG A 126 2.81 14.09 -0.02
N PHE A 127 1.82 13.64 0.75
CA PHE A 127 0.47 13.43 0.26
C PHE A 127 -0.53 14.24 1.06
N PHE A 128 -1.22 15.15 0.37
CA PHE A 128 -2.28 15.96 0.94
C PHE A 128 -3.64 15.45 0.47
N THR A 129 -4.47 14.97 1.40
CA THR A 129 -5.78 14.37 1.10
C THR A 129 -6.84 15.45 0.89
N GLU A 130 -7.65 15.30 -0.15
CA GLU A 130 -8.70 16.27 -0.53
C GLU A 130 -10.10 15.66 -0.47
N ARG A 131 -10.27 14.44 -0.97
CA ARG A 131 -11.55 13.74 -1.00
C ARG A 131 -11.38 12.29 -0.60
N ILE A 132 -12.34 11.78 0.15
CA ILE A 132 -12.39 10.36 0.54
C ILE A 132 -13.76 9.82 0.13
N GLU A 133 -13.74 8.74 -0.61
CA GLU A 133 -14.93 8.05 -1.06
C GLU A 133 -14.82 6.57 -0.71
N THR A 134 -15.92 5.98 -0.27
CA THR A 134 -15.99 4.56 0.08
C THR A 134 -17.24 3.92 -0.49
N GLY A 135 -17.16 2.64 -0.74
CA GLY A 135 -18.29 1.81 -1.10
C GLY A 135 -18.02 0.36 -0.71
N TYR A 136 -18.88 -0.53 -1.14
CA TYR A 136 -18.71 -1.94 -0.80
C TYR A 136 -17.39 -2.50 -1.36
N GLY A 137 -16.44 -2.76 -0.46
CA GLY A 137 -15.15 -3.35 -0.81
C GLY A 137 -14.13 -2.41 -1.45
N TYR A 138 -14.28 -1.09 -1.32
CA TYR A 138 -13.27 -0.14 -1.75
C TYR A 138 -13.14 1.09 -0.84
N LEU A 139 -11.94 1.67 -0.85
CA LEU A 139 -11.59 2.98 -0.33
C LEU A 139 -10.84 3.75 -1.41
N CYS A 140 -11.37 4.90 -1.82
CA CYS A 140 -10.71 5.83 -2.74
C CYS A 140 -10.32 7.11 -2.00
N VAL A 141 -9.06 7.51 -2.13
CA VAL A 141 -8.53 8.74 -1.55
C VAL A 141 -7.94 9.58 -2.65
N GLU A 142 -8.56 10.72 -2.92
CA GLU A 142 -8.03 11.72 -3.84
C GLU A 142 -7.22 12.76 -3.07
N GLY A 143 -6.21 13.27 -3.73
CA GLY A 143 -5.36 14.30 -3.15
C GLY A 143 -4.20 14.68 -4.05
N THR A 144 -3.21 15.32 -3.46
CA THR A 144 -2.02 15.77 -4.17
C THR A 144 -0.79 15.05 -3.62
N LEU A 145 -0.13 14.23 -4.44
CA LEU A 145 1.11 13.52 -4.13
C LEU A 145 2.29 14.25 -4.79
N ASP A 146 3.22 14.74 -3.97
CA ASP A 146 4.38 15.52 -4.44
C ASP A 146 4.00 16.62 -5.45
N GLY A 147 2.91 17.34 -5.16
CA GLY A 147 2.39 18.43 -6.01
C GLY A 147 1.60 17.97 -7.24
N LYS A 148 1.22 16.69 -7.34
CA LYS A 148 0.49 16.16 -8.50
C LYS A 148 -0.85 15.53 -8.08
N PRO A 149 -1.97 15.88 -8.75
CA PRO A 149 -3.27 15.26 -8.49
C PRO A 149 -3.17 13.73 -8.61
N THR A 150 -3.56 13.03 -7.56
CA THR A 150 -3.40 11.57 -7.47
C THR A 150 -4.59 10.96 -6.73
N ALA A 151 -5.14 9.89 -7.27
CA ALA A 151 -6.12 9.06 -6.60
C ALA A 151 -5.50 7.71 -6.23
N VAL A 152 -5.70 7.30 -4.98
CA VAL A 152 -5.34 5.98 -4.48
C VAL A 152 -6.61 5.19 -4.26
N LEU A 153 -6.85 4.18 -5.08
CA LEU A 153 -7.98 3.26 -4.98
C LEU A 153 -7.52 1.93 -4.38
N LEU A 154 -8.00 1.60 -3.19
CA LEU A 154 -7.82 0.31 -2.55
C LEU A 154 -9.10 -0.50 -2.72
N THR A 155 -9.04 -1.73 -3.29
CA THR A 155 -10.25 -2.46 -3.64
C THR A 155 -10.09 -3.99 -3.58
N ARG A 156 -11.21 -4.68 -3.33
CA ARG A 156 -11.31 -6.15 -3.40
C ARG A 156 -12.14 -6.62 -4.60
N GLY A 157 -11.82 -6.10 -5.75
CA GLY A 157 -12.47 -6.48 -7.01
C GLY A 157 -12.56 -5.30 -7.97
N ASP A 158 -13.04 -5.58 -9.17
CA ASP A 158 -13.13 -4.62 -10.26
C ASP A 158 -14.57 -4.09 -10.50
N ARG A 159 -15.54 -4.56 -9.69
CA ARG A 159 -16.97 -4.33 -9.96
C ARG A 159 -17.35 -2.85 -10.03
N TYR A 160 -16.85 -2.05 -9.09
CA TYR A 160 -17.17 -0.62 -9.02
C TYR A 160 -16.01 0.26 -9.49
N ALA A 161 -14.85 -0.34 -9.75
CA ALA A 161 -13.65 0.41 -10.07
C ALA A 161 -13.74 1.11 -11.44
N ALA A 162 -14.39 0.52 -12.42
CA ALA A 162 -14.48 1.11 -13.76
C ALA A 162 -15.26 2.43 -13.76
N GLU A 163 -16.47 2.42 -13.20
CA GLU A 163 -17.33 3.61 -13.09
C GLU A 163 -16.64 4.70 -12.27
N LEU A 164 -16.09 4.34 -11.09
CA LEU A 164 -15.35 5.28 -10.24
C LEU A 164 -14.15 5.90 -10.97
N LEU A 165 -13.37 5.12 -11.72
CA LEU A 165 -12.22 5.65 -12.46
C LEU A 165 -12.63 6.56 -13.64
N GLU A 166 -13.76 6.32 -14.28
CA GLU A 166 -14.32 7.22 -15.27
C GLU A 166 -14.72 8.55 -14.65
N GLU A 167 -15.49 8.54 -13.55
CA GLU A 167 -15.86 9.74 -12.80
C GLU A 167 -14.64 10.53 -12.31
N LEU A 168 -13.60 9.84 -11.82
CA LEU A 168 -12.35 10.47 -11.39
C LEU A 168 -11.67 11.22 -12.54
N ARG A 169 -11.58 10.60 -13.72
CA ARG A 169 -10.96 11.20 -14.91
C ARG A 169 -11.75 12.38 -15.45
N GLU A 170 -13.08 12.31 -15.43
CA GLU A 170 -13.96 13.40 -15.83
C GLU A 170 -13.86 14.59 -14.88
N ARG A 171 -13.88 14.34 -13.55
CA ARG A 171 -13.81 15.36 -12.52
C ARG A 171 -12.45 16.04 -12.46
N THR A 172 -11.37 15.29 -12.61
CA THR A 172 -10.00 15.78 -12.51
C THR A 172 -9.17 15.28 -13.70
N PRO A 173 -9.22 16.00 -14.85
CA PRO A 173 -8.41 15.63 -16.01
C PRO A 173 -6.92 15.56 -15.68
N GLY A 174 -6.30 14.46 -16.05
CA GLY A 174 -4.87 14.21 -15.78
C GLY A 174 -4.56 13.73 -14.35
N ILE A 175 -5.58 13.37 -13.56
CA ILE A 175 -5.37 12.71 -12.25
C ILE A 175 -4.58 11.41 -12.44
N ARG A 176 -3.60 11.18 -11.59
CA ARG A 176 -2.82 9.95 -11.57
C ARG A 176 -3.52 8.90 -10.73
N ILE A 177 -3.60 7.68 -11.25
CA ILE A 177 -4.29 6.59 -10.56
C ILE A 177 -3.29 5.56 -10.07
N LEU A 178 -3.36 5.26 -8.79
CA LEU A 178 -2.74 4.12 -8.12
C LEU A 178 -3.87 3.24 -7.59
N CYS A 179 -4.05 2.07 -8.18
CA CYS A 179 -5.09 1.14 -7.77
C CYS A 179 -4.44 -0.14 -7.23
N ALA A 180 -4.81 -0.57 -6.02
CA ALA A 180 -4.23 -1.77 -5.43
C ALA A 180 -5.26 -2.61 -4.68
N GLY A 181 -4.99 -3.92 -4.59
CA GLY A 181 -5.79 -4.85 -3.83
C GLY A 181 -5.96 -6.20 -4.50
N LYS A 182 -6.98 -6.94 -4.07
CA LYS A 182 -7.32 -8.23 -4.64
C LYS A 182 -8.01 -8.06 -6.00
N LEU A 183 -7.22 -8.01 -7.04
CA LEU A 183 -7.67 -7.76 -8.39
C LEU A 183 -7.46 -9.01 -9.28
N PRO A 184 -8.50 -9.52 -9.97
CA PRO A 184 -8.37 -10.61 -10.91
C PRO A 184 -7.35 -10.29 -12.02
N SER A 185 -6.79 -11.34 -12.63
CA SER A 185 -6.03 -11.19 -13.87
C SER A 185 -6.95 -10.62 -14.97
N GLY A 186 -6.42 -9.68 -15.78
CA GLY A 186 -7.20 -9.00 -16.81
C GLY A 186 -7.95 -7.75 -16.34
N THR A 187 -7.92 -7.44 -15.04
CA THR A 187 -8.53 -6.18 -14.53
C THR A 187 -7.85 -4.93 -15.10
N ALA A 188 -6.55 -4.99 -15.35
CA ALA A 188 -5.80 -3.86 -15.88
C ALA A 188 -6.37 -3.40 -17.25
N GLU A 189 -6.66 -4.32 -18.14
CA GLU A 189 -7.24 -4.04 -19.46
C GLU A 189 -8.65 -3.45 -19.33
N LYS A 190 -9.48 -4.02 -18.46
CA LYS A 190 -10.85 -3.51 -18.20
C LYS A 190 -10.86 -2.08 -17.70
N LEU A 191 -9.89 -1.71 -16.87
CA LEU A 191 -9.79 -0.40 -16.24
C LEU A 191 -8.95 0.59 -17.05
N SER A 192 -8.42 0.19 -18.21
CA SER A 192 -7.46 0.99 -19.00
C SER A 192 -6.27 1.45 -18.17
N LEU A 193 -5.74 0.53 -17.33
CA LEU A 193 -4.57 0.71 -16.48
C LEU A 193 -3.46 -0.28 -16.87
N ARG A 194 -2.27 -0.05 -16.34
CA ARG A 194 -1.12 -0.96 -16.46
C ARG A 194 -0.98 -1.79 -15.20
N ASP A 195 -0.83 -3.11 -15.32
CA ASP A 195 -0.42 -3.96 -14.22
C ASP A 195 1.10 -3.82 -13.99
N ALA A 196 1.44 -3.13 -12.89
CA ALA A 196 2.84 -2.88 -12.52
C ALA A 196 3.59 -4.17 -12.14
N LEU A 197 2.88 -5.20 -11.69
CA LEU A 197 3.47 -6.47 -11.24
C LEU A 197 3.54 -7.54 -12.34
N ALA A 198 2.95 -7.33 -13.51
CA ALA A 198 2.99 -8.29 -14.61
C ALA A 198 4.43 -8.74 -14.98
N PRO A 199 5.47 -7.88 -14.98
CA PRO A 199 6.84 -8.33 -15.19
C PRO A 199 7.37 -9.26 -14.08
N ALA A 200 6.96 -9.06 -12.81
CA ALA A 200 7.34 -9.95 -11.71
C ALA A 200 6.63 -11.30 -11.83
N GLU A 201 5.34 -11.30 -12.16
CA GLU A 201 4.54 -12.50 -12.38
C GLU A 201 5.12 -13.37 -13.51
N ARG A 202 5.52 -12.77 -14.64
CA ARG A 202 6.19 -13.50 -15.74
C ARG A 202 7.52 -14.15 -15.34
N ARG A 203 8.17 -13.66 -14.29
CA ARG A 203 9.37 -14.29 -13.69
C ARG A 203 9.02 -15.34 -12.62
N GLY A 204 7.75 -15.76 -12.50
CA GLY A 204 7.30 -16.72 -11.51
C GLY A 204 7.22 -16.18 -10.08
N ARG A 205 7.21 -14.86 -9.91
CA ARG A 205 7.06 -14.24 -8.58
C ARG A 205 5.58 -13.99 -8.27
N GLY A 206 5.20 -14.33 -7.05
CA GLY A 206 3.86 -14.07 -6.52
C GLY A 206 3.93 -13.64 -5.06
N ASN A 207 2.86 -13.04 -4.57
CA ASN A 207 2.74 -12.65 -3.16
C ASN A 207 1.97 -13.68 -2.32
N ALA A 208 1.43 -14.71 -2.94
CA ALA A 208 0.76 -15.84 -2.32
C ALA A 208 1.27 -17.16 -2.87
N TYR A 209 1.16 -18.23 -2.05
CA TYR A 209 1.52 -19.58 -2.45
C TYR A 209 0.36 -20.54 -2.18
N ALA A 210 -0.10 -21.23 -3.21
CA ALA A 210 -1.13 -22.25 -3.10
C ALA A 210 -0.98 -23.33 -4.19
N ARG A 211 -1.43 -24.53 -3.92
CA ARG A 211 -1.46 -25.65 -4.88
C ARG A 211 -0.11 -25.91 -5.59
N GLY A 212 1.00 -25.68 -4.85
CA GLY A 212 2.34 -25.93 -5.39
C GLY A 212 2.92 -24.79 -6.25
N GLY A 213 2.28 -23.62 -6.33
CA GLY A 213 2.71 -22.51 -7.15
C GLY A 213 2.59 -21.14 -6.47
N TRP A 214 3.42 -20.21 -6.93
CA TRP A 214 3.31 -18.79 -6.61
C TRP A 214 2.32 -18.12 -7.55
N TRP A 215 1.54 -17.16 -7.02
CA TRP A 215 0.62 -16.36 -7.80
C TRP A 215 0.43 -14.98 -7.17
N LEU A 216 -0.05 -14.01 -7.93
CA LEU A 216 -0.41 -12.70 -7.41
C LEU A 216 -1.85 -12.73 -6.90
N HIS A 217 -1.99 -12.73 -5.56
CA HIS A 217 -3.28 -12.52 -4.90
C HIS A 217 -3.72 -11.07 -5.01
N ASP A 218 -2.75 -10.18 -4.81
CA ASP A 218 -2.93 -8.74 -4.89
C ASP A 218 -2.14 -8.18 -6.07
N ARG A 219 -2.63 -7.07 -6.63
CA ARG A 219 -1.99 -6.35 -7.74
C ARG A 219 -1.91 -4.86 -7.44
N ILE A 220 -0.98 -4.18 -8.09
CA ILE A 220 -0.93 -2.72 -8.17
C ILE A 220 -1.05 -2.35 -9.64
N LEU A 221 -2.10 -1.59 -9.96
CA LEU A 221 -2.35 -1.06 -11.28
C LEU A 221 -2.09 0.45 -11.28
N THR A 222 -1.58 0.97 -12.37
CA THR A 222 -1.27 2.40 -12.53
C THR A 222 -1.75 2.92 -13.87
N ASP A 223 -1.93 4.24 -13.98
CA ASP A 223 -2.06 4.86 -15.29
C ASP A 223 -0.92 4.42 -16.21
N THR A 224 -1.25 4.26 -17.49
CA THR A 224 -0.27 3.91 -18.51
C THR A 224 0.78 4.99 -18.73
N ALA A 225 0.45 6.24 -18.43
CA ALA A 225 1.34 7.39 -18.51
C ALA A 225 2.38 7.45 -17.36
N LEU A 226 2.13 6.78 -16.23
CA LEU A 226 3.10 6.73 -15.15
C LEU A 226 4.27 5.81 -15.49
N THR A 227 5.50 6.30 -15.31
CA THR A 227 6.70 5.48 -15.49
C THR A 227 6.96 4.65 -14.24
N VAL A 228 6.73 3.33 -14.34
CA VAL A 228 7.09 2.38 -13.28
C VAL A 228 8.58 2.09 -13.35
N ILE A 229 9.33 2.51 -12.33
CA ILE A 229 10.77 2.29 -12.20
C ILE A 229 11.05 0.84 -11.77
N ARG A 230 10.27 0.39 -10.79
CA ARG A 230 10.35 -0.97 -10.24
C ARG A 230 9.03 -1.35 -9.58
N ALA A 231 8.59 -2.57 -9.78
CA ALA A 231 7.52 -3.17 -8.99
C ALA A 231 7.87 -4.62 -8.69
N ASP A 232 7.59 -5.07 -7.47
CA ASP A 232 7.94 -6.41 -7.02
C ASP A 232 7.17 -6.81 -5.76
N VAL A 233 7.39 -8.05 -5.33
CA VAL A 233 6.92 -8.62 -4.07
C VAL A 233 7.99 -8.39 -2.99
N PHE A 234 7.58 -7.89 -1.84
CA PHE A 234 8.47 -7.68 -0.70
C PHE A 234 8.61 -8.97 0.14
N ALA A 235 9.26 -9.97 -0.45
CA ALA A 235 9.52 -11.25 0.20
C ALA A 235 10.83 -11.18 1.01
N ARG A 236 10.72 -11.05 2.31
CA ARG A 236 11.87 -11.02 3.25
C ARG A 236 11.93 -12.33 4.03
N ARG A 237 13.16 -12.70 4.43
CA ARG A 237 13.42 -13.98 5.12
C ARG A 237 12.59 -14.14 6.41
N ASP A 238 12.38 -13.08 7.15
CA ASP A 238 11.62 -13.04 8.40
C ASP A 238 10.09 -13.13 8.23
N LEU A 239 9.60 -13.02 6.99
CA LEU A 239 8.19 -13.24 6.63
C LEU A 239 7.92 -14.67 6.18
N LEU A 240 8.96 -15.47 6.00
CA LEU A 240 8.86 -16.83 5.50
C LEU A 240 8.62 -17.82 6.64
N ASP A 241 7.77 -18.80 6.37
CA ASP A 241 7.80 -20.04 7.14
C ASP A 241 9.12 -20.76 6.84
N PRO A 242 9.95 -21.02 7.86
CA PRO A 242 11.28 -21.62 7.67
C PRO A 242 11.25 -23.03 7.08
N ARG A 243 10.10 -23.72 7.16
CA ARG A 243 9.93 -25.09 6.64
C ARG A 243 9.52 -25.12 5.17
N SER A 244 8.63 -24.20 4.77
CA SER A 244 8.05 -24.22 3.42
C SER A 244 8.58 -23.12 2.51
N GLY A 245 9.24 -22.09 3.05
CA GLY A 245 9.65 -20.92 2.28
C GLY A 245 8.51 -20.06 1.76
N THR A 246 7.28 -20.28 2.25
CA THR A 246 6.08 -19.52 1.88
C THR A 246 5.73 -18.49 2.94
N PRO A 247 4.79 -17.55 2.70
CA PRO A 247 4.37 -16.60 3.74
C PRO A 247 3.98 -17.33 5.02
N LEU A 248 4.45 -16.85 6.17
CA LEU A 248 4.07 -17.40 7.47
C LEU A 248 2.71 -16.86 7.89
N PRO A 249 1.64 -17.66 7.92
CA PRO A 249 0.32 -17.20 8.31
C PRO A 249 0.24 -16.98 9.83
N THR A 250 -0.78 -16.23 10.29
CA THR A 250 -1.09 -16.10 11.73
C THR A 250 -1.50 -17.45 12.32
N TYR A 251 -2.30 -18.19 11.56
CA TYR A 251 -2.78 -19.53 11.93
C TYR A 251 -2.65 -20.51 10.76
N ARG A 252 -2.26 -21.74 11.07
CA ARG A 252 -2.46 -22.91 10.19
C ARG A 252 -3.59 -23.74 10.73
N ARG A 253 -4.72 -23.76 10.02
CA ARG A 253 -5.98 -24.27 10.56
C ARG A 253 -6.30 -23.50 11.85
N GLN A 254 -6.28 -24.16 13.02
CA GLN A 254 -6.54 -23.53 14.33
C GLN A 254 -5.27 -23.31 15.17
N ARG A 255 -4.11 -23.80 14.69
CA ARG A 255 -2.85 -23.65 15.42
C ARG A 255 -2.21 -22.29 15.15
N TYR A 256 -1.97 -21.52 16.19
CA TYR A 256 -1.21 -20.27 16.12
C TYR A 256 0.23 -20.53 15.66
N THR A 257 0.70 -19.81 14.67
CA THR A 257 2.05 -19.92 14.10
C THR A 257 2.83 -18.63 14.22
N GLY A 258 2.17 -17.55 14.59
CA GLY A 258 2.79 -16.27 14.91
C GLY A 258 3.23 -15.45 13.70
N GLY A 259 2.80 -15.80 12.48
CA GLY A 259 3.04 -14.98 11.31
C GLY A 259 2.03 -13.85 11.17
N ILE A 260 2.17 -13.06 10.11
CA ILE A 260 1.30 -11.91 9.82
C ILE A 260 0.09 -12.37 9.00
N GLY A 261 0.33 -13.12 7.92
CA GLY A 261 -0.72 -13.52 7.02
C GLY A 261 -0.20 -14.41 5.89
N ARG A 262 -1.09 -14.78 4.98
CA ARG A 262 -0.81 -15.68 3.85
C ARG A 262 -0.22 -14.97 2.64
N TYR A 263 0.03 -13.66 2.74
CA TYR A 263 0.44 -12.81 1.64
C TYR A 263 1.69 -12.02 1.99
N PHE A 264 2.56 -11.79 1.00
CA PHE A 264 3.62 -10.80 1.13
C PHE A 264 3.12 -9.43 0.68
N PRO A 265 3.65 -8.35 1.23
CA PRO A 265 3.42 -7.02 0.67
C PRO A 265 3.92 -6.95 -0.77
N ILE A 266 3.27 -6.09 -1.54
CA ILE A 266 3.70 -5.72 -2.89
C ILE A 266 4.00 -4.24 -2.93
N PHE A 267 4.88 -3.82 -3.83
CA PHE A 267 5.28 -2.42 -3.91
C PHE A 267 5.66 -2.01 -5.33
N LEU A 268 5.64 -0.70 -5.55
CA LEU A 268 6.23 -0.09 -6.73
C LEU A 268 6.96 1.21 -6.37
N TYR A 269 7.91 1.55 -7.23
CA TYR A 269 8.48 2.90 -7.35
C TYR A 269 8.10 3.48 -8.70
N ILE A 270 7.62 4.70 -8.71
CA ILE A 270 7.24 5.45 -9.91
C ILE A 270 7.95 6.78 -9.99
N ASN A 271 8.04 7.30 -11.21
CA ASN A 271 8.32 8.69 -11.47
C ASN A 271 6.99 9.42 -11.70
N LEU A 272 6.73 10.47 -10.94
CA LEU A 272 5.51 11.28 -11.06
C LEU A 272 5.60 12.32 -12.19
N HIS A 273 6.77 12.59 -12.72
CA HIS A 273 6.93 13.47 -13.86
C HIS A 273 6.75 12.66 -15.15
N TYR A 274 5.87 13.14 -16.02
CA TYR A 274 5.78 12.62 -17.39
C TYR A 274 7.10 12.94 -18.10
N SER A 275 7.66 11.97 -18.77
CA SER A 275 8.74 12.17 -19.72
C SER A 275 8.23 12.82 -21.00
#